data_b7341b21d61bcd05e816f68b8654f08f
#
_entry.id   b7341b21d61bcd05e816f68b8654f08f
#
_cell.length_a   1.000
_cell.length_b   1.000
_cell.length_c   1.000
_cell.angle_alpha   90.00
_cell.angle_beta   90.00
_cell.angle_gamma   90.00
#
_symmetry.space_group_name_H-M   'P 1'
#
loop_
_entity.id
_entity.type
_entity.pdbx_description
1 polymer ?
#
loop_
_entity_poly.entity_id
_entity_poly.type
_entity_poly.pdbx_seq_one_letter_code
_entity_poly.pdbx_strand_id
1 'polypeptide(L)'
;MRRFEGYAVMLTGAGRGIGEATARRFADEGARVLITDQDGELAAKAAASIRTDGGEAESLGCDVARRADVEAAVAHAVRSFGRLDVLVNSAHSCHVDTPLFEDQADDEWQRDIDVTLGGAFRCSRAALPHLAAAEGRGAIVNVGSVNGLQDFGNHAYSAAKAGLGSLTRTLATHAAGRGVRVNLVAPGTIRTPGWDGQADTLRRAAEVYPLGRVGEPTDIAAAITFLASSDAAWITGTTLPVDGGITTTNVAVRRAFGHPETPSET
;
A
#
# COMPACT_ATOMS: atom_id res chain seq x y z
N MET A 1 -9.95 -19.84 -2.65
CA MET A 1 -10.55 -19.35 -3.91
C MET A 1 -9.42 -18.71 -4.71
N ARG A 2 -9.20 -19.09 -5.98
CA ARG A 2 -8.08 -18.58 -6.80
C ARG A 2 -8.56 -17.43 -7.70
N ARG A 3 -8.83 -16.27 -7.10
CA ARG A 3 -9.34 -15.07 -7.81
C ARG A 3 -8.38 -14.50 -8.85
N PHE A 4 -7.07 -14.77 -8.73
CA PHE A 4 -6.03 -14.19 -9.56
C PHE A 4 -5.31 -15.24 -10.45
N GLU A 5 -5.98 -16.34 -10.75
CA GLU A 5 -5.44 -17.32 -11.70
C GLU A 5 -5.09 -16.66 -13.03
N GLY A 6 -3.83 -16.79 -13.47
CA GLY A 6 -3.33 -16.19 -14.71
C GLY A 6 -3.10 -14.68 -14.67
N TYR A 7 -3.24 -14.02 -13.52
CA TYR A 7 -2.87 -12.61 -13.35
C TYR A 7 -1.36 -12.46 -13.16
N ALA A 8 -0.83 -11.33 -13.63
CA ALA A 8 0.51 -10.83 -13.33
C ALA A 8 0.40 -9.56 -12.47
N VAL A 9 1.07 -9.56 -11.33
CA VAL A 9 0.99 -8.49 -10.33
C VAL A 9 2.38 -7.96 -10.02
N MET A 10 2.56 -6.65 -10.07
CA MET A 10 3.78 -5.98 -9.61
C MET A 10 3.49 -5.20 -8.33
N LEU A 11 4.36 -5.36 -7.31
CA LEU A 11 4.25 -4.67 -6.03
C LEU A 11 5.56 -3.91 -5.74
N THR A 12 5.46 -2.67 -5.26
CA THR A 12 6.61 -1.86 -4.84
C THR A 12 6.70 -1.78 -3.32
N GLY A 13 7.93 -1.70 -2.76
CA GLY A 13 8.14 -1.74 -1.31
C GLY A 13 7.60 -3.02 -0.69
N ALA A 14 7.80 -4.15 -1.37
CA ALA A 14 7.16 -5.41 -1.04
C ALA A 14 8.10 -6.46 -0.45
N GLY A 15 9.32 -6.06 -0.06
CA GLY A 15 10.28 -6.95 0.62
C GLY A 15 9.89 -7.28 2.07
N ARG A 16 8.95 -6.53 2.67
CA ARG A 16 8.49 -6.73 4.05
C ARG A 16 7.12 -6.11 4.31
N GLY A 17 6.52 -6.43 5.47
CA GLY A 17 5.34 -5.76 6.00
C GLY A 17 4.10 -5.89 5.13
N ILE A 18 3.40 -4.77 4.88
CA ILE A 18 2.16 -4.75 4.08
C ILE A 18 2.39 -5.28 2.66
N GLY A 19 3.48 -4.84 2.02
CA GLY A 19 3.79 -5.24 0.65
C GLY A 19 4.05 -6.73 0.53
N GLU A 20 4.85 -7.32 1.42
CA GLU A 20 5.12 -8.76 1.47
C GLU A 20 3.85 -9.57 1.72
N ALA A 21 3.05 -9.19 2.74
CA ALA A 21 1.78 -9.87 3.03
C ALA A 21 0.81 -9.80 1.84
N THR A 22 0.81 -8.68 1.12
CA THR A 22 -0.01 -8.50 -0.09
C THR A 22 0.48 -9.39 -1.23
N ALA A 23 1.81 -9.46 -1.46
CA ALA A 23 2.39 -10.33 -2.49
C ALA A 23 2.08 -11.80 -2.22
N ARG A 24 2.23 -12.25 -0.97
CA ARG A 24 1.86 -13.60 -0.53
C ARG A 24 0.38 -13.87 -0.81
N ARG A 25 -0.50 -12.97 -0.42
CA ARG A 25 -1.94 -13.12 -0.63
C ARG A 25 -2.30 -13.24 -2.12
N PHE A 26 -1.70 -12.44 -3.00
CA PHE A 26 -1.89 -12.58 -4.44
C PHE A 26 -1.42 -13.94 -4.97
N ALA A 27 -0.23 -14.40 -4.54
CA ALA A 27 0.31 -15.69 -4.94
C ALA A 27 -0.56 -16.87 -4.46
N ASP A 28 -1.04 -16.84 -3.20
CA ASP A 28 -1.96 -17.83 -2.63
C ASP A 28 -3.27 -17.92 -3.42
N GLU A 29 -3.69 -16.81 -4.02
CA GLU A 29 -4.88 -16.72 -4.86
C GLU A 29 -4.59 -16.92 -6.37
N GLY A 30 -3.37 -17.37 -6.73
CA GLY A 30 -3.01 -17.85 -8.05
C GLY A 30 -2.34 -16.86 -8.98
N ALA A 31 -1.95 -15.67 -8.51
CA ALA A 31 -1.20 -14.71 -9.30
C ALA A 31 0.28 -15.08 -9.42
N ARG A 32 0.90 -14.64 -10.53
CA ARG A 32 2.37 -14.49 -10.64
C ARG A 32 2.74 -13.11 -10.12
N VAL A 33 3.66 -13.02 -9.16
CA VAL A 33 3.97 -11.77 -8.49
C VAL A 33 5.42 -11.34 -8.74
N LEU A 34 5.62 -10.08 -9.10
CA LEU A 34 6.93 -9.42 -9.08
C LEU A 34 7.02 -8.56 -7.83
N ILE A 35 7.91 -8.93 -6.93
CA ILE A 35 8.21 -8.21 -5.70
C ILE A 35 9.35 -7.23 -5.98
N THR A 36 9.12 -5.94 -5.78
CA THR A 36 10.18 -4.95 -5.89
C THR A 36 10.37 -4.19 -4.58
N ASP A 37 11.61 -3.94 -4.24
CA ASP A 37 12.04 -3.14 -3.09
C ASP A 37 13.35 -2.43 -3.42
N GLN A 38 13.64 -1.28 -2.79
CA GLN A 38 14.96 -0.67 -2.90
C GLN A 38 16.07 -1.59 -2.35
N ASP A 39 15.73 -2.40 -1.33
CA ASP A 39 16.56 -3.50 -0.84
C ASP A 39 16.24 -4.77 -1.64
N GLY A 40 17.08 -5.05 -2.63
CA GLY A 40 16.92 -6.23 -3.50
C GLY A 40 17.04 -7.56 -2.75
N GLU A 41 17.75 -7.61 -1.61
CA GLU A 41 17.88 -8.83 -0.81
C GLU A 41 16.58 -9.14 -0.07
N LEU A 42 15.91 -8.10 0.49
CA LEU A 42 14.59 -8.27 1.08
C LEU A 42 13.58 -8.73 0.04
N ALA A 43 13.56 -8.13 -1.14
CA ALA A 43 12.69 -8.55 -2.24
C ALA A 43 12.94 -10.03 -2.62
N ALA A 44 14.21 -10.42 -2.75
CA ALA A 44 14.60 -11.79 -3.09
C ALA A 44 14.18 -12.81 -2.01
N LYS A 45 14.34 -12.45 -0.73
CA LYS A 45 13.93 -13.28 0.41
C LYS A 45 12.41 -13.49 0.42
N ALA A 46 11.63 -12.43 0.22
CA ALA A 46 10.17 -12.52 0.16
C ALA A 46 9.70 -13.40 -1.01
N ALA A 47 10.28 -13.22 -2.21
CA ALA A 47 9.97 -14.05 -3.36
C ALA A 47 10.36 -15.53 -3.15
N ALA A 48 11.52 -15.80 -2.54
CA ALA A 48 11.94 -17.15 -2.23
C ALA A 48 10.98 -17.86 -1.25
N SER A 49 10.51 -17.13 -0.23
CA SER A 49 9.51 -17.68 0.71
C SER A 49 8.21 -18.03 0.01
N ILE A 50 7.69 -17.17 -0.87
CA ILE A 50 6.46 -17.45 -1.63
C ILE A 50 6.65 -18.69 -2.53
N ARG A 51 7.80 -18.82 -3.20
CA ARG A 51 8.09 -20.01 -4.02
C ARG A 51 8.19 -21.29 -3.20
N THR A 52 8.75 -21.23 -2.00
CA THR A 52 8.82 -22.38 -1.07
C THR A 52 7.41 -22.85 -0.68
N ASP A 53 6.45 -21.92 -0.55
CA ASP A 53 5.05 -22.21 -0.25
C ASP A 53 4.23 -22.62 -1.51
N GLY A 54 4.90 -22.77 -2.67
CA GLY A 54 4.29 -23.23 -3.93
C GLY A 54 3.70 -22.12 -4.80
N GLY A 55 3.90 -20.85 -4.47
CA GLY A 55 3.48 -19.71 -5.29
C GLY A 55 4.49 -19.37 -6.40
N GLU A 56 4.08 -18.56 -7.36
CA GLU A 56 4.92 -18.04 -8.44
C GLU A 56 5.35 -16.60 -8.11
N ALA A 57 6.64 -16.40 -7.85
CA ALA A 57 7.18 -15.09 -7.49
C ALA A 57 8.56 -14.85 -8.08
N GLU A 58 8.78 -13.65 -8.59
CA GLU A 58 10.07 -13.08 -8.97
C GLU A 58 10.38 -11.85 -8.12
N SER A 59 11.63 -11.40 -8.14
CA SER A 59 12.07 -10.23 -7.39
C SER A 59 13.03 -9.38 -8.20
N LEU A 60 13.01 -8.06 -7.92
CA LEU A 60 13.94 -7.11 -8.51
C LEU A 60 14.22 -5.96 -7.53
N GLY A 61 15.48 -5.54 -7.40
CA GLY A 61 15.84 -4.29 -6.74
C GLY A 61 15.30 -3.09 -7.54
N CYS A 62 14.57 -2.17 -6.89
CA CYS A 62 13.97 -1.01 -7.56
C CYS A 62 13.81 0.15 -6.57
N ASP A 63 14.54 1.24 -6.78
CA ASP A 63 14.24 2.52 -6.15
C ASP A 63 13.18 3.27 -6.97
N VAL A 64 11.98 3.42 -6.43
CA VAL A 64 10.86 4.09 -7.12
C VAL A 64 11.11 5.58 -7.35
N ALA A 65 12.08 6.20 -6.68
CA ALA A 65 12.54 7.54 -6.96
C ALA A 65 13.33 7.62 -8.29
N ARG A 66 13.82 6.49 -8.79
CA ARG A 66 14.62 6.42 -10.03
C ARG A 66 13.76 5.91 -11.19
N ARG A 67 13.52 6.77 -12.17
CA ARG A 67 12.71 6.45 -13.35
C ARG A 67 13.20 5.18 -14.08
N ALA A 68 14.51 5.06 -14.25
CA ALA A 68 15.09 3.91 -14.97
C ALA A 68 14.82 2.58 -14.26
N ASP A 69 14.87 2.55 -12.93
CA ASP A 69 14.60 1.35 -12.15
C ASP A 69 13.13 0.93 -12.30
N VAL A 70 12.21 1.92 -12.25
CA VAL A 70 10.77 1.68 -12.44
C VAL A 70 10.47 1.13 -13.84
N GLU A 71 11.03 1.74 -14.88
CA GLU A 71 10.84 1.27 -16.26
C GLU A 71 11.43 -0.13 -16.46
N ALA A 72 12.58 -0.44 -15.85
CA ALA A 72 13.17 -1.76 -15.85
C ALA A 72 12.31 -2.81 -15.13
N ALA A 73 11.71 -2.44 -13.98
CA ALA A 73 10.83 -3.34 -13.21
C ALA A 73 9.55 -3.67 -13.99
N VAL A 74 8.88 -2.67 -14.57
CA VAL A 74 7.70 -2.91 -15.41
C VAL A 74 8.03 -3.78 -16.63
N ALA A 75 9.15 -3.47 -17.31
CA ALA A 75 9.60 -4.27 -18.44
C ALA A 75 9.95 -5.72 -18.03
N HIS A 76 10.52 -5.90 -16.83
CA HIS A 76 10.80 -7.23 -16.27
C HIS A 76 9.49 -8.02 -16.06
N ALA A 77 8.50 -7.45 -15.39
CA ALA A 77 7.19 -8.09 -15.18
C ALA A 77 6.56 -8.54 -16.51
N VAL A 78 6.57 -7.65 -17.50
CA VAL A 78 5.97 -7.96 -18.82
C VAL A 78 6.76 -9.03 -19.57
N ARG A 79 8.10 -9.02 -19.52
CA ARG A 79 8.92 -10.07 -20.17
C ARG A 79 8.75 -11.43 -19.50
N SER A 80 8.74 -11.46 -18.18
CA SER A 80 8.67 -12.73 -17.42
C SER A 80 7.28 -13.35 -17.44
N PHE A 81 6.25 -12.51 -17.34
CA PHE A 81 4.88 -12.99 -17.18
C PHE A 81 4.03 -12.87 -18.46
N GLY A 82 4.55 -12.20 -19.50
CA GLY A 82 3.85 -11.95 -20.76
C GLY A 82 2.76 -10.88 -20.67
N ARG A 83 2.46 -10.35 -19.45
CA ARG A 83 1.42 -9.35 -19.18
C ARG A 83 1.64 -8.65 -17.85
N LEU A 84 0.87 -7.58 -17.61
CA LEU A 84 0.75 -6.94 -16.29
C LEU A 84 -0.73 -6.56 -16.09
N ASP A 85 -1.35 -7.09 -15.05
CA ASP A 85 -2.77 -6.89 -14.73
C ASP A 85 -2.99 -5.98 -13.52
N VAL A 86 -2.10 -6.04 -12.53
CA VAL A 86 -2.23 -5.26 -11.29
C VAL A 86 -0.91 -4.61 -10.93
N LEU A 87 -0.99 -3.34 -10.54
CA LEU A 87 0.10 -2.60 -9.87
C LEU A 87 -0.33 -2.25 -8.45
N VAL A 88 0.51 -2.59 -7.46
CA VAL A 88 0.35 -2.14 -6.07
C VAL A 88 1.49 -1.19 -5.73
N ASN A 89 1.18 0.08 -5.51
CA ASN A 89 2.13 1.09 -5.05
C ASN A 89 2.16 1.10 -3.51
N SER A 90 3.11 0.38 -2.90
CA SER A 90 3.28 0.29 -1.44
C SER A 90 4.59 0.91 -0.94
N ALA A 91 5.55 1.20 -1.83
CA ALA A 91 6.78 1.88 -1.44
C ALA A 91 6.49 3.26 -0.83
N HIS A 92 7.17 3.58 0.25
CA HIS A 92 7.07 4.87 0.93
C HIS A 92 8.37 5.22 1.64
N SER A 93 8.52 6.51 1.95
CA SER A 93 9.50 7.07 2.88
C SER A 93 8.73 7.87 3.92
N CYS A 94 9.22 7.87 5.16
CA CYS A 94 8.60 8.58 6.27
C CYS A 94 9.68 8.95 7.29
N HIS A 95 10.03 10.23 7.35
CA HIS A 95 10.90 10.78 8.37
C HIS A 95 10.06 11.27 9.55
N VAL A 96 10.63 11.21 10.75
CA VAL A 96 9.98 11.68 11.98
C VAL A 96 10.07 13.20 12.02
N ASP A 97 8.98 13.86 12.42
CA ASP A 97 8.96 15.30 12.59
C ASP A 97 9.97 15.77 13.65
N THR A 98 10.61 16.88 13.40
CA THR A 98 11.43 17.58 14.39
C THR A 98 10.54 18.27 15.44
N PRO A 99 11.07 18.58 16.66
CA PRO A 99 10.29 19.27 17.69
C PRO A 99 9.76 20.65 17.28
N LEU A 100 10.48 21.34 16.40
CA LEU A 100 10.07 22.62 15.82
C LEU A 100 9.95 22.47 14.30
N PHE A 101 8.87 22.94 13.74
CA PHE A 101 8.59 22.80 12.30
C PHE A 101 9.67 23.47 11.42
N GLU A 102 10.21 24.60 11.87
CA GLU A 102 11.27 25.34 11.17
C GLU A 102 12.62 24.60 11.12
N ASP A 103 12.79 23.54 11.91
CA ASP A 103 14.01 22.72 11.93
C ASP A 103 13.90 21.50 10.99
N GLN A 104 12.74 21.32 10.32
CA GLN A 104 12.56 20.20 9.38
C GLN A 104 13.50 20.36 8.17
N ALA A 105 14.26 19.32 7.88
CA ALA A 105 15.21 19.34 6.78
C ALA A 105 14.51 19.23 5.40
N ASP A 106 14.90 20.08 4.45
CA ASP A 106 14.33 20.11 3.10
C ASP A 106 14.56 18.81 2.33
N ASP A 107 15.69 18.14 2.53
CA ASP A 107 16.04 16.89 1.86
C ASP A 107 15.22 15.69 2.37
N GLU A 108 14.90 15.64 3.67
CA GLU A 108 13.97 14.65 4.24
C GLU A 108 12.55 14.86 3.70
N TRP A 109 12.09 16.13 3.70
CA TRP A 109 10.81 16.49 3.07
C TRP A 109 10.75 16.02 1.62
N GLN A 110 11.77 16.40 0.83
CA GLN A 110 11.82 16.04 -0.59
C GLN A 110 11.88 14.55 -0.80
N ARG A 111 12.60 13.80 0.05
CA ARG A 111 12.68 12.32 -0.04
C ARG A 111 11.33 11.67 0.21
N ASP A 112 10.59 12.11 1.21
CA ASP A 112 9.26 11.57 1.53
C ASP A 112 8.26 11.82 0.39
N ILE A 113 8.24 13.03 -0.16
CA ILE A 113 7.40 13.37 -1.31
C ILE A 113 7.82 12.55 -2.54
N ASP A 114 9.11 12.47 -2.85
CA ASP A 114 9.60 11.86 -4.08
C ASP A 114 9.42 10.35 -4.10
N VAL A 115 9.63 9.68 -2.98
CA VAL A 115 9.40 8.23 -2.87
C VAL A 115 7.91 7.92 -2.80
N THR A 116 7.16 8.57 -1.88
CA THR A 116 5.79 8.17 -1.55
C THR A 116 4.78 8.59 -2.63
N LEU A 117 4.89 9.81 -3.14
CA LEU A 117 4.00 10.33 -4.18
C LEU A 117 4.63 10.21 -5.57
N GLY A 118 5.86 10.68 -5.73
CA GLY A 118 6.59 10.66 -7.00
C GLY A 118 6.82 9.23 -7.51
N GLY A 119 7.15 8.29 -6.60
CA GLY A 119 7.30 6.87 -6.92
C GLY A 119 6.01 6.24 -7.45
N ALA A 120 4.88 6.46 -6.76
CA ALA A 120 3.58 5.96 -7.21
C ALA A 120 3.18 6.54 -8.58
N PHE A 121 3.47 7.83 -8.83
CA PHE A 121 3.27 8.44 -10.14
C PHE A 121 4.13 7.77 -11.22
N ARG A 122 5.43 7.57 -10.98
CA ARG A 122 6.35 6.94 -11.95
C ARG A 122 5.93 5.52 -12.28
N CYS A 123 5.60 4.71 -11.27
CA CYS A 123 5.16 3.33 -11.44
C CYS A 123 3.83 3.28 -12.20
N SER A 124 2.86 4.10 -11.82
CA SER A 124 1.56 4.15 -12.52
C SER A 124 1.71 4.56 -13.99
N ARG A 125 2.55 5.58 -14.27
CA ARG A 125 2.82 6.02 -15.65
C ARG A 125 3.44 4.91 -16.49
N ALA A 126 4.44 4.19 -15.95
CA ALA A 126 5.11 3.12 -16.68
C ALA A 126 4.20 1.90 -16.88
N ALA A 127 3.40 1.54 -15.88
CA ALA A 127 2.53 0.36 -15.91
C ALA A 127 1.24 0.57 -16.74
N LEU A 128 0.71 1.80 -16.81
CA LEU A 128 -0.60 2.09 -17.39
C LEU A 128 -0.82 1.55 -18.81
N PRO A 129 0.14 1.61 -19.77
CA PRO A 129 -0.04 1.02 -21.09
C PRO A 129 -0.31 -0.50 -21.05
N HIS A 130 0.38 -1.21 -20.18
CA HIS A 130 0.26 -2.65 -20.00
C HIS A 130 -1.02 -3.04 -19.27
N LEU A 131 -1.39 -2.30 -18.23
CA LEU A 131 -2.66 -2.47 -17.53
C LEU A 131 -3.87 -2.22 -18.45
N ALA A 132 -3.77 -1.26 -19.35
CA ALA A 132 -4.82 -0.99 -20.36
C ALA A 132 -4.97 -2.12 -21.38
N ALA A 133 -3.91 -2.89 -21.64
CA ALA A 133 -3.94 -4.06 -22.50
C ALA A 133 -4.39 -5.35 -21.77
N ALA A 134 -4.74 -5.26 -20.48
CA ALA A 134 -5.09 -6.40 -19.65
C ALA A 134 -6.56 -6.86 -19.77
N GLU A 135 -7.25 -6.48 -20.83
CA GLU A 135 -8.59 -7.00 -21.17
C GLU A 135 -9.63 -6.85 -20.06
N GLY A 136 -9.65 -5.67 -19.41
CA GLY A 136 -10.57 -5.34 -18.31
C GLY A 136 -10.10 -5.79 -16.90
N ARG A 137 -8.95 -6.48 -16.80
CA ARG A 137 -8.35 -6.86 -15.51
C ARG A 137 -7.53 -5.73 -14.88
N GLY A 138 -7.21 -4.68 -15.64
CA GLY A 138 -6.31 -3.59 -15.24
C GLY A 138 -6.70 -2.94 -13.92
N ALA A 139 -5.81 -2.98 -12.91
CA ALA A 139 -6.03 -2.32 -11.65
C ALA A 139 -4.74 -1.71 -11.06
N ILE A 140 -4.87 -0.52 -10.48
CA ILE A 140 -3.85 0.10 -9.64
C ILE A 140 -4.44 0.23 -8.23
N VAL A 141 -3.72 -0.26 -7.23
CA VAL A 141 -4.07 -0.04 -5.83
C VAL A 141 -2.92 0.70 -5.15
N ASN A 142 -3.20 1.90 -4.71
CA ASN A 142 -2.26 2.72 -3.97
C ASN A 142 -2.39 2.45 -2.46
N VAL A 143 -1.29 2.25 -1.77
CA VAL A 143 -1.27 2.16 -0.31
C VAL A 143 -1.08 3.55 0.27
N GLY A 144 -2.20 4.14 0.67
CA GLY A 144 -2.28 5.44 1.35
C GLY A 144 -1.91 5.35 2.83
N SER A 145 -2.57 6.16 3.64
CA SER A 145 -2.53 6.16 5.11
C SER A 145 -3.67 7.01 5.63
N VAL A 146 -4.10 6.78 6.86
CA VAL A 146 -4.95 7.73 7.61
C VAL A 146 -4.32 9.12 7.73
N ASN A 147 -2.98 9.21 7.71
CA ASN A 147 -2.25 10.49 7.64
C ASN A 147 -2.60 11.35 6.42
N GLY A 148 -3.06 10.76 5.34
CA GLY A 148 -3.56 11.51 4.18
C GLY A 148 -5.01 12.00 4.33
N LEU A 149 -5.68 11.64 5.43
CA LEU A 149 -7.09 11.96 5.69
C LEU A 149 -7.26 12.91 6.89
N GLN A 150 -6.42 12.74 7.90
CA GLN A 150 -6.44 13.52 9.14
C GLN A 150 -5.00 13.70 9.64
N ASP A 151 -4.83 14.58 10.63
CA ASP A 151 -3.53 14.80 11.27
C ASP A 151 -3.18 13.63 12.20
N PHE A 152 -2.05 12.99 11.89
CA PHE A 152 -1.36 11.99 12.72
C PHE A 152 0.16 12.27 12.74
N GLY A 153 0.58 13.52 12.52
CA GLY A 153 1.98 13.93 12.43
C GLY A 153 2.64 13.56 11.10
N ASN A 154 3.96 13.60 11.07
CA ASN A 154 4.81 13.27 9.92
C ASN A 154 4.46 14.13 8.69
N HIS A 155 4.78 15.43 8.76
CA HIS A 155 4.33 16.47 7.83
C HIS A 155 4.51 16.12 6.35
N ALA A 156 5.74 15.76 5.94
CA ALA A 156 6.05 15.41 4.56
C ALA A 156 5.31 14.17 4.08
N TYR A 157 5.32 13.13 4.92
CA TYR A 157 4.62 11.88 4.65
C TYR A 157 3.11 12.09 4.53
N SER A 158 2.52 12.86 5.45
CA SER A 158 1.09 13.19 5.45
C SER A 158 0.69 13.96 4.18
N ALA A 159 1.49 14.95 3.78
CA ALA A 159 1.30 15.68 2.54
C ALA A 159 1.40 14.75 1.32
N ALA A 160 2.40 13.85 1.27
CA ALA A 160 2.55 12.88 0.20
C ALA A 160 1.35 11.91 0.11
N LYS A 161 0.85 11.43 1.25
CA LYS A 161 -0.31 10.52 1.30
C LYS A 161 -1.63 11.22 0.94
N ALA A 162 -1.80 12.49 1.30
CA ALA A 162 -2.92 13.31 0.83
C ALA A 162 -2.85 13.55 -0.69
N GLY A 163 -1.66 13.87 -1.21
CA GLY A 163 -1.39 13.97 -2.65
C GLY A 163 -1.68 12.69 -3.40
N LEU A 164 -1.35 11.52 -2.81
CA LEU A 164 -1.63 10.20 -3.39
C LEU A 164 -3.15 9.95 -3.51
N GLY A 165 -3.95 10.41 -2.54
CA GLY A 165 -5.41 10.39 -2.64
C GLY A 165 -5.93 11.23 -3.82
N SER A 166 -5.36 12.41 -4.05
CA SER A 166 -5.68 13.24 -5.21
C SER A 166 -5.27 12.57 -6.53
N LEU A 167 -4.05 12.04 -6.61
CA LEU A 167 -3.56 11.30 -7.77
C LEU A 167 -4.45 10.09 -8.10
N THR A 168 -4.90 9.37 -7.09
CA THR A 168 -5.82 8.22 -7.25
C THR A 168 -7.09 8.65 -7.98
N ARG A 169 -7.75 9.73 -7.57
CA ARG A 169 -8.99 10.22 -8.18
C ARG A 169 -8.79 10.69 -9.63
N THR A 170 -7.77 11.49 -9.86
CA THR A 170 -7.50 12.04 -11.20
C THR A 170 -7.06 10.94 -12.18
N LEU A 171 -6.23 9.99 -11.72
CA LEU A 171 -5.81 8.87 -12.54
C LEU A 171 -6.95 7.87 -12.81
N ALA A 172 -7.85 7.66 -11.84
CA ALA A 172 -9.04 6.82 -12.02
C ALA A 172 -9.90 7.34 -13.19
N THR A 173 -10.18 8.63 -13.22
CA THR A 173 -10.93 9.26 -14.32
C THR A 173 -10.18 9.13 -15.66
N HIS A 174 -8.86 9.39 -15.67
CA HIS A 174 -8.04 9.29 -16.87
C HIS A 174 -7.97 7.87 -17.45
N ALA A 175 -7.88 6.87 -16.57
CA ALA A 175 -7.66 5.48 -16.94
C ALA A 175 -8.96 4.69 -17.22
N ALA A 176 -10.12 5.18 -16.78
CA ALA A 176 -11.40 4.48 -16.87
C ALA A 176 -11.78 4.12 -18.31
N GLY A 177 -11.61 5.05 -19.27
CA GLY A 177 -11.87 4.80 -20.69
C GLY A 177 -10.95 3.75 -21.32
N ARG A 178 -9.90 3.33 -20.61
CA ARG A 178 -8.96 2.27 -21.01
C ARG A 178 -9.18 0.97 -20.22
N GLY A 179 -10.28 0.87 -19.45
CA GLY A 179 -10.62 -0.31 -18.67
C GLY A 179 -9.74 -0.53 -17.42
N VAL A 180 -9.05 0.50 -16.92
CA VAL A 180 -8.19 0.40 -15.73
C VAL A 180 -8.84 1.09 -14.55
N ARG A 181 -8.97 0.39 -13.43
CA ARG A 181 -9.46 0.91 -12.15
C ARG A 181 -8.28 1.37 -11.29
N VAL A 182 -8.48 2.47 -10.55
CA VAL A 182 -7.45 3.01 -9.66
C VAL A 182 -8.09 3.35 -8.32
N ASN A 183 -7.62 2.72 -7.25
CA ASN A 183 -8.16 2.89 -5.91
C ASN A 183 -7.03 3.06 -4.88
N LEU A 184 -7.39 3.50 -3.69
CA LEU A 184 -6.47 3.67 -2.57
C LEU A 184 -7.02 2.96 -1.33
N VAL A 185 -6.16 2.24 -0.63
CA VAL A 185 -6.39 1.74 0.73
C VAL A 185 -5.68 2.68 1.69
N ALA A 186 -6.35 3.14 2.75
CA ALA A 186 -5.79 4.00 3.78
C ALA A 186 -5.66 3.24 5.11
N PRO A 187 -4.51 2.60 5.38
CA PRO A 187 -4.25 1.91 6.64
C PRO A 187 -4.18 2.85 7.84
N GLY A 188 -4.62 2.37 9.02
CA GLY A 188 -4.21 2.91 10.31
C GLY A 188 -2.82 2.42 10.73
N THR A 189 -2.56 2.33 12.04
CA THR A 189 -1.32 1.72 12.55
C THR A 189 -1.33 0.21 12.30
N ILE A 190 -0.34 -0.27 11.56
CA ILE A 190 -0.20 -1.69 11.20
C ILE A 190 1.07 -2.25 11.83
N ARG A 191 0.98 -3.41 12.46
CA ARG A 191 2.12 -4.13 13.05
C ARG A 191 3.05 -4.64 11.95
N THR A 192 4.06 -3.87 11.63
CA THR A 192 5.11 -4.21 10.65
C THR A 192 6.45 -4.29 11.35
N PRO A 193 7.52 -4.83 10.70
CA PRO A 193 8.86 -4.83 11.29
C PRO A 193 9.40 -3.45 11.70
N GLY A 194 8.85 -2.35 11.19
CA GLY A 194 9.19 -0.99 11.63
C GLY A 194 8.85 -0.73 13.10
N TRP A 195 8.02 -1.56 13.73
CA TRP A 195 7.63 -1.48 15.14
C TRP A 195 8.36 -2.49 16.03
N ASP A 196 9.37 -3.21 15.51
CA ASP A 196 10.13 -4.17 16.29
C ASP A 196 10.76 -3.48 17.51
N GLY A 197 10.63 -4.10 18.69
CA GLY A 197 11.05 -3.53 19.95
C GLY A 197 10.10 -2.48 20.56
N GLN A 198 8.98 -2.13 19.92
CA GLN A 198 8.03 -1.11 20.35
C GLN A 198 6.67 -1.68 20.78
N ALA A 199 6.63 -2.87 21.38
CA ALA A 199 5.38 -3.56 21.76
C ALA A 199 4.48 -2.71 22.68
N ASP A 200 5.07 -1.96 23.60
CA ASP A 200 4.34 -1.08 24.52
C ASP A 200 3.68 0.11 23.80
N THR A 201 4.32 0.63 22.76
CA THR A 201 3.75 1.69 21.92
C THR A 201 2.54 1.16 21.15
N LEU A 202 2.66 -0.04 20.55
CA LEU A 202 1.53 -0.67 19.85
C LEU A 202 0.37 -1.01 20.79
N ARG A 203 0.65 -1.42 22.04
CA ARG A 203 -0.39 -1.67 23.03
C ARG A 203 -1.15 -0.39 23.40
N ARG A 204 -0.44 0.72 23.66
CA ARG A 204 -1.08 2.03 23.91
C ARG A 204 -1.85 2.52 22.68
N ALA A 205 -1.31 2.32 21.48
CA ALA A 205 -2.01 2.68 20.25
C ALA A 205 -3.33 1.90 20.11
N ALA A 206 -3.36 0.61 20.47
CA ALA A 206 -4.56 -0.22 20.41
C ALA A 206 -5.74 0.37 21.21
N GLU A 207 -5.46 1.07 22.32
CA GLU A 207 -6.48 1.66 23.20
C GLU A 207 -7.29 2.79 22.54
N VAL A 208 -6.77 3.42 21.49
CA VAL A 208 -7.48 4.49 20.75
C VAL A 208 -8.20 4.01 19.52
N TYR A 209 -8.05 2.74 19.16
CA TYR A 209 -8.76 2.13 18.03
C TYR A 209 -10.11 1.58 18.47
N PRO A 210 -11.22 1.90 17.79
CA PRO A 210 -12.53 1.32 18.09
C PRO A 210 -12.58 -0.21 18.08
N LEU A 211 -11.78 -0.86 17.22
CA LEU A 211 -11.68 -2.33 17.19
C LEU A 211 -10.73 -2.91 18.26
N GLY A 212 -10.19 -2.08 19.17
CA GLY A 212 -9.37 -2.53 20.31
C GLY A 212 -8.01 -3.12 19.95
N ARG A 213 -7.56 -2.99 18.71
CA ARG A 213 -6.26 -3.48 18.25
C ARG A 213 -5.67 -2.61 17.16
N VAL A 214 -4.36 -2.65 17.00
CA VAL A 214 -3.71 -2.22 15.75
C VAL A 214 -3.98 -3.23 14.64
N GLY A 215 -3.86 -2.81 13.40
CA GLY A 215 -4.02 -3.71 12.25
C GLY A 215 -2.83 -4.64 12.05
N GLU A 216 -3.05 -5.73 11.35
CA GLU A 216 -2.02 -6.63 10.86
C GLU A 216 -1.83 -6.43 9.34
N PRO A 217 -0.64 -6.72 8.77
CA PRO A 217 -0.41 -6.64 7.33
C PRO A 217 -1.46 -7.40 6.50
N THR A 218 -1.99 -8.50 7.01
CA THR A 218 -3.03 -9.30 6.38
C THR A 218 -4.38 -8.60 6.28
N ASP A 219 -4.73 -7.69 7.23
CA ASP A 219 -5.94 -6.87 7.14
C ASP A 219 -5.88 -5.98 5.89
N ILE A 220 -4.72 -5.40 5.62
CA ILE A 220 -4.50 -4.50 4.48
C ILE A 220 -4.40 -5.30 3.17
N ALA A 221 -3.70 -6.43 3.19
CA ALA A 221 -3.59 -7.32 2.04
C ALA A 221 -4.97 -7.79 1.54
N ALA A 222 -5.90 -8.08 2.45
CA ALA A 222 -7.28 -8.45 2.12
C ALA A 222 -8.02 -7.34 1.36
N ALA A 223 -7.89 -6.08 1.81
CA ALA A 223 -8.51 -4.93 1.16
C ALA A 223 -7.88 -4.63 -0.21
N ILE A 224 -6.54 -4.72 -0.32
CA ILE A 224 -5.83 -4.52 -1.58
C ILE A 224 -6.26 -5.57 -2.60
N THR A 225 -6.26 -6.85 -2.24
CA THR A 225 -6.67 -7.93 -3.15
C THR A 225 -8.15 -7.82 -3.53
N PHE A 226 -9.04 -7.40 -2.62
CA PHE A 226 -10.43 -7.09 -2.97
C PHE A 226 -10.51 -5.99 -4.04
N LEU A 227 -9.87 -4.85 -3.83
CA LEU A 227 -9.91 -3.74 -4.78
C LEU A 227 -9.25 -4.06 -6.13
N ALA A 228 -8.28 -4.97 -6.16
CA ALA A 228 -7.65 -5.43 -7.38
C ALA A 228 -8.49 -6.45 -8.16
N SER A 229 -9.38 -7.18 -7.49
CA SER A 229 -10.15 -8.29 -8.07
C SER A 229 -11.36 -7.83 -8.92
N SER A 230 -11.98 -8.79 -9.60
CA SER A 230 -13.26 -8.62 -10.30
C SER A 230 -14.43 -8.30 -9.37
N ASP A 231 -14.34 -8.64 -8.06
CA ASP A 231 -15.36 -8.30 -7.07
C ASP A 231 -15.50 -6.79 -6.89
N ALA A 232 -14.46 -6.01 -7.25
CA ALA A 232 -14.44 -4.56 -7.24
C ALA A 232 -14.60 -3.93 -8.64
N ALA A 233 -15.21 -4.64 -9.59
CA ALA A 233 -15.30 -4.20 -11.00
C ALA A 233 -15.99 -2.84 -11.19
N TRP A 234 -16.84 -2.43 -10.26
CA TRP A 234 -17.55 -1.13 -10.28
C TRP A 234 -17.00 -0.11 -9.27
N ILE A 235 -15.76 -0.34 -8.77
CA ILE A 235 -15.10 0.53 -7.79
C ILE A 235 -13.86 1.15 -8.42
N THR A 236 -13.84 2.47 -8.61
CA THR A 236 -12.67 3.24 -9.04
C THR A 236 -12.70 4.64 -8.44
N GLY A 237 -11.53 5.23 -8.19
CA GLY A 237 -11.36 6.56 -7.59
C GLY A 237 -11.64 6.63 -6.09
N THR A 238 -11.88 5.49 -5.42
CA THR A 238 -12.20 5.48 -3.99
C THR A 238 -10.94 5.51 -3.12
N THR A 239 -11.10 6.07 -1.92
CA THR A 239 -10.22 5.85 -0.78
C THR A 239 -10.97 4.98 0.21
N LEU A 240 -10.45 3.79 0.50
CA LEU A 240 -11.01 2.83 1.46
C LEU A 240 -10.18 2.87 2.76
N PRO A 241 -10.67 3.47 3.86
CA PRO A 241 -10.03 3.35 5.15
C PRO A 241 -10.06 1.90 5.63
N VAL A 242 -8.91 1.39 6.06
CA VAL A 242 -8.75 0.08 6.72
C VAL A 242 -7.95 0.33 8.00
N ASP A 243 -8.62 0.88 8.97
CA ASP A 243 -8.03 1.66 10.04
C ASP A 243 -8.60 1.36 11.44
N GLY A 244 -9.35 0.27 11.57
CA GLY A 244 -9.97 -0.09 12.85
C GLY A 244 -10.95 0.96 13.39
N GLY A 245 -11.39 1.90 12.54
CA GLY A 245 -12.36 2.94 12.86
C GLY A 245 -11.77 4.22 13.46
N ILE A 246 -10.44 4.39 13.47
CA ILE A 246 -9.81 5.57 14.11
C ILE A 246 -10.22 6.89 13.44
N THR A 247 -10.48 6.89 12.13
CA THR A 247 -10.92 8.10 11.42
C THR A 247 -12.43 8.38 11.57
N THR A 248 -13.21 7.45 12.10
CA THR A 248 -14.67 7.63 12.27
C THR A 248 -15.05 8.17 13.64
N THR A 249 -14.19 8.00 14.65
CA THR A 249 -14.49 8.46 16.02
C THR A 249 -13.19 8.75 16.78
N ASN A 250 -13.31 9.68 17.72
CA ASN A 250 -12.26 9.93 18.71
C ASN A 250 -12.61 9.23 20.02
N VAL A 251 -12.04 8.04 20.25
CA VAL A 251 -12.30 7.21 21.44
C VAL A 251 -11.92 7.96 22.71
N ALA A 252 -10.80 8.71 22.72
CA ALA A 252 -10.36 9.47 23.90
C ALA A 252 -11.37 10.56 24.28
N VAL A 253 -11.92 11.27 23.28
CA VAL A 253 -12.97 12.28 23.52
C VAL A 253 -14.24 11.62 24.05
N ARG A 254 -14.68 10.49 23.48
CA ARG A 254 -15.85 9.76 23.96
C ARG A 254 -15.69 9.33 25.42
N ARG A 255 -14.50 8.82 25.80
CA ARG A 255 -14.19 8.47 27.19
C ARG A 255 -14.25 9.69 28.11
N ALA A 256 -13.67 10.82 27.69
CA ALA A 256 -13.70 12.06 28.48
C ALA A 256 -15.12 12.57 28.74
N PHE A 257 -16.06 12.34 27.83
CA PHE A 257 -17.48 12.69 28.01
C PHE A 257 -18.32 11.58 28.66
N GLY A 258 -17.73 10.52 29.14
CA GLY A 258 -18.43 9.43 29.84
C GLY A 258 -19.38 8.62 28.95
N HIS A 259 -19.17 8.62 27.64
CA HIS A 259 -19.93 7.73 26.75
C HIS A 259 -19.62 6.28 27.08
N PRO A 260 -20.64 5.41 27.21
CA PRO A 260 -20.42 4.01 27.54
C PRO A 260 -19.56 3.33 26.45
N GLU A 261 -18.55 2.59 26.88
CA GLU A 261 -17.84 1.66 26.02
C GLU A 261 -18.69 0.40 25.84
N THR A 262 -18.71 -0.16 24.66
CA THR A 262 -19.31 -1.47 24.45
C THR A 262 -18.48 -2.45 25.30
N PRO A 263 -19.07 -3.25 26.20
CA PRO A 263 -18.33 -4.24 26.95
C PRO A 263 -17.56 -5.14 25.99
N SER A 264 -16.25 -5.26 26.17
CA SER A 264 -15.51 -6.35 25.54
C SER A 264 -16.03 -7.63 26.19
N GLU A 265 -16.74 -8.46 25.46
CA GLU A 265 -16.98 -9.84 25.89
C GLU A 265 -15.62 -10.49 26.08
N THR A 266 -15.28 -10.78 27.35
CA THR A 266 -14.10 -11.52 27.78
C THR A 266 -14.17 -12.98 27.32
#